data_695b6e8da931e42f29c84a8a14ae2bf7
#
_entry.id   695b6e8da931e42f29c84a8a14ae2bf7
#
_cell.length_a   1.000
_cell.length_b   1.000
_cell.length_c   1.000
_cell.angle_alpha   90.00
_cell.angle_beta   90.00
_cell.angle_gamma   90.00
#
_symmetry.space_group_name_H-M   'P 1'
#
loop_
_entity.id
_entity.type
_entity.pdbx_description
1 polymer ?
#
loop_
_entity_poly.entity_id
_entity_poly.type
_entity_poly.pdbx_seq_one_letter_code
_entity_poly.pdbx_strand_id
1 'polypeptide(L)'
;VIRTAVRGFGQTLITLGLVVMLFAAYEVWGKAMEVGAEQSRLRGGLDAAWAAEPRQATAPVEVPVLGKGMSRMYIPRLNKSWVVVEGVRPADIKAAPGHYPESALPGQDGNFAVAGHRMPSVWWDLDKMRGGDPIVIETANNWVVYRVYKIHIVQPTEVGVVAPNPENPQADSGTRQLITLTTCNPKWDNYERLVVHGEVSREQPKSAGRPAELAAMKG
;
A
#
# COMPACT_ATOMS: atom_id res chain seq x y z
N VAL A 1 43.61 2.35 41.45
CA VAL A 1 43.47 3.22 40.25
C VAL A 1 43.07 2.38 39.01
N ILE A 2 43.81 1.34 38.62
CA ILE A 2 43.53 0.51 37.43
C ILE A 2 42.15 -0.19 37.50
N ARG A 3 41.77 -0.78 38.65
CA ARG A 3 40.45 -1.42 38.84
C ARG A 3 39.29 -0.46 38.66
N THR A 4 39.43 0.77 39.14
CA THR A 4 38.39 1.80 39.01
C THR A 4 38.25 2.25 37.56
N ALA A 5 39.36 2.42 36.85
CA ALA A 5 39.38 2.77 35.43
C ALA A 5 38.75 1.67 34.56
N VAL A 6 39.11 0.41 34.78
CA VAL A 6 38.51 -0.74 34.06
C VAL A 6 37.01 -0.86 34.33
N ARG A 7 36.61 -0.65 35.60
CA ARG A 7 35.17 -0.68 35.96
C ARG A 7 34.39 0.45 35.31
N GLY A 8 34.96 1.67 35.31
CA GLY A 8 34.33 2.82 34.63
C GLY A 8 34.19 2.61 33.13
N PHE A 9 35.28 2.11 32.50
CA PHE A 9 35.25 1.79 31.07
C PHE A 9 34.18 0.70 30.74
N GLY A 10 34.13 -0.37 31.53
CA GLY A 10 33.11 -1.42 31.37
C GLY A 10 31.69 -0.90 31.52
N GLN A 11 31.42 -0.02 32.50
CA GLN A 11 30.12 0.61 32.67
C GLN A 11 29.75 1.50 31.46
N THR A 12 30.70 2.27 30.94
CA THR A 12 30.46 3.10 29.75
C THR A 12 30.12 2.26 28.53
N LEU A 13 30.81 1.13 28.31
CA LEU A 13 30.50 0.22 27.21
C LEU A 13 29.11 -0.43 27.33
N ILE A 14 28.73 -0.84 28.57
CA ILE A 14 27.42 -1.41 28.83
C ILE A 14 26.33 -0.37 28.54
N THR A 15 26.51 0.86 29.03
CA THR A 15 25.54 1.94 28.78
C THR A 15 25.42 2.26 27.29
N LEU A 16 26.55 2.36 26.58
CA LEU A 16 26.55 2.59 25.14
C LEU A 16 25.83 1.43 24.39
N GLY A 17 26.14 0.19 24.75
CA GLY A 17 25.48 -0.99 24.19
C GLY A 17 23.96 -0.99 24.41
N LEU A 18 23.53 -0.60 25.60
CA LEU A 18 22.11 -0.47 25.93
C LEU A 18 21.42 0.63 25.10
N VAL A 19 22.06 1.79 24.95
CA VAL A 19 21.55 2.90 24.14
C VAL A 19 21.40 2.49 22.68
N VAL A 20 22.42 1.82 22.11
CA VAL A 20 22.37 1.31 20.72
C VAL A 20 21.24 0.27 20.57
N MET A 21 21.09 -0.61 21.54
CA MET A 21 20.01 -1.63 21.52
C MET A 21 18.63 -0.99 21.60
N LEU A 22 18.42 -0.01 22.48
CA LEU A 22 17.16 0.72 22.60
C LEU A 22 16.86 1.54 21.34
N PHE A 23 17.89 2.14 20.73
CA PHE A 23 17.75 2.84 19.47
C PHE A 23 17.34 1.89 18.33
N ALA A 24 17.99 0.74 18.23
CA ALA A 24 17.63 -0.28 17.23
C ALA A 24 16.20 -0.79 17.45
N ALA A 25 15.81 -1.03 18.70
CA ALA A 25 14.43 -1.38 19.05
C ALA A 25 13.44 -0.29 18.65
N TYR A 26 13.75 0.97 18.92
CA TYR A 26 12.91 2.10 18.51
C TYR A 26 12.78 2.21 16.98
N GLU A 27 13.88 2.06 16.22
CA GLU A 27 13.85 2.09 14.75
C GLU A 27 12.96 0.99 14.16
N VAL A 28 12.94 -0.20 14.77
CA VAL A 28 12.14 -1.34 14.26
C VAL A 28 10.68 -1.24 14.68
N TRP A 29 10.40 -1.01 15.97
CA TRP A 29 9.03 -1.05 16.50
C TRP A 29 8.35 0.31 16.57
N GLY A 30 9.10 1.38 16.83
CA GLY A 30 8.54 2.73 16.93
C GLY A 30 7.93 3.19 15.60
N LYS A 31 8.63 2.98 14.50
CA LYS A 31 8.13 3.31 13.14
C LYS A 31 6.92 2.46 12.75
N ALA A 32 6.89 1.20 13.13
CA ALA A 32 5.73 0.34 12.87
C ALA A 32 4.49 0.81 13.63
N MET A 33 4.65 1.28 14.88
CA MET A 33 3.57 1.85 15.68
C MET A 33 3.06 3.18 15.09
N GLU A 34 3.96 4.05 14.62
CA GLU A 34 3.58 5.32 13.95
C GLU A 34 2.74 5.05 12.70
N VAL A 35 3.19 4.13 11.84
CA VAL A 35 2.42 3.73 10.63
C VAL A 35 1.07 3.12 11.01
N GLY A 36 1.03 2.26 12.04
CA GLY A 36 -0.20 1.65 12.52
C GLY A 36 -1.21 2.69 13.05
N ALA A 37 -0.75 3.67 13.82
CA ALA A 37 -1.57 4.76 14.32
C ALA A 37 -2.14 5.63 13.17
N GLU A 38 -1.30 5.97 12.19
CA GLU A 38 -1.74 6.75 11.03
C GLU A 38 -2.73 5.96 10.16
N GLN A 39 -2.49 4.67 9.92
CA GLN A 39 -3.43 3.79 9.23
C GLN A 39 -4.78 3.71 9.96
N SER A 40 -4.77 3.68 11.29
CA SER A 40 -6.00 3.68 12.10
C SER A 40 -6.74 5.01 11.99
N ARG A 41 -6.02 6.14 11.99
CA ARG A 41 -6.59 7.48 11.79
C ARG A 41 -7.21 7.63 10.40
N LEU A 42 -6.48 7.20 9.36
CA LEU A 42 -6.97 7.21 7.97
C LEU A 42 -8.21 6.33 7.81
N ARG A 43 -8.23 5.15 8.44
CA ARG A 43 -9.38 4.24 8.44
C ARG A 43 -10.61 4.87 9.08
N GLY A 44 -10.45 5.48 10.27
CA GLY A 44 -11.55 6.17 10.94
C GLY A 44 -12.08 7.35 10.13
N GLY A 45 -11.22 8.14 9.50
CA GLY A 45 -11.60 9.23 8.60
C GLY A 45 -12.38 8.75 7.37
N LEU A 46 -11.94 7.65 6.77
CA LEU A 46 -12.58 7.04 5.61
C LEU A 46 -13.96 6.45 5.99
N ASP A 47 -14.06 5.77 7.14
CA ASP A 47 -15.34 5.25 7.65
C ASP A 47 -16.35 6.37 7.92
N ALA A 48 -15.90 7.48 8.50
CA ALA A 48 -16.74 8.64 8.75
C ALA A 48 -17.23 9.28 7.44
N ALA A 49 -16.35 9.43 6.45
CA ALA A 49 -16.72 9.94 5.13
C ALA A 49 -17.76 9.02 4.46
N TRP A 50 -17.51 7.71 4.42
CA TRP A 50 -18.45 6.75 3.84
C TRP A 50 -19.80 6.64 4.57
N ALA A 51 -19.82 6.94 5.87
CA ALA A 51 -21.08 6.96 6.64
C ALA A 51 -21.89 8.24 6.41
N ALA A 52 -21.23 9.34 6.04
CA ALA A 52 -21.88 10.63 5.79
C ALA A 52 -22.52 10.71 4.39
N GLU A 53 -22.06 9.91 3.44
CA GLU A 53 -22.62 9.90 2.09
C GLU A 53 -23.93 9.09 2.01
N PRO A 54 -24.97 9.63 1.34
CA PRO A 54 -26.14 8.82 0.99
C PRO A 54 -25.69 7.72 0.02
N ARG A 55 -25.96 6.46 0.38
CA ARG A 55 -25.68 5.28 -0.47
C ARG A 55 -26.54 5.29 -1.74
N GLN A 56 -26.24 6.16 -2.68
CA GLN A 56 -26.86 6.13 -4.01
C GLN A 56 -25.87 5.49 -4.98
N ALA A 57 -26.31 4.42 -5.63
CA ALA A 57 -25.53 3.70 -6.64
C ALA A 57 -25.18 4.56 -7.87
N THR A 58 -25.73 5.76 -7.98
CA THR A 58 -25.55 6.73 -9.07
C THR A 58 -24.89 8.03 -8.63
N ALA A 59 -24.32 8.08 -7.40
CA ALA A 59 -23.60 9.27 -6.97
C ALA A 59 -22.39 9.53 -7.90
N PRO A 60 -22.10 10.80 -8.26
CA PRO A 60 -20.89 11.15 -9.00
C PRO A 60 -19.67 10.58 -8.27
N VAL A 61 -18.69 10.06 -9.04
CA VAL A 61 -17.43 9.62 -8.48
C VAL A 61 -16.77 10.83 -7.83
N GLU A 62 -16.67 10.83 -6.50
CA GLU A 62 -16.06 11.92 -5.76
C GLU A 62 -14.59 12.02 -6.15
N VAL A 63 -14.14 13.23 -6.49
CA VAL A 63 -12.74 13.48 -6.82
C VAL A 63 -11.90 13.29 -5.56
N PRO A 64 -10.94 12.35 -5.54
CA PRO A 64 -10.13 12.11 -4.38
C PRO A 64 -9.34 13.35 -3.95
N VAL A 65 -9.20 13.56 -2.64
CA VAL A 65 -8.49 14.70 -2.07
C VAL A 65 -7.08 14.30 -1.67
N LEU A 66 -6.09 15.02 -2.15
CA LEU A 66 -4.66 14.76 -1.87
C LEU A 66 -4.39 14.54 -0.37
N GLY A 67 -3.70 13.46 -0.07
CA GLY A 67 -3.33 13.06 1.29
C GLY A 67 -4.47 12.49 2.13
N LYS A 68 -5.68 12.35 1.57
CA LYS A 68 -6.82 11.71 2.26
C LYS A 68 -6.99 10.27 1.81
N GLY A 69 -7.55 9.46 2.72
CA GLY A 69 -7.94 8.08 2.39
C GLY A 69 -9.03 8.08 1.33
N MET A 70 -8.90 7.23 0.30
CA MET A 70 -9.85 7.11 -0.79
C MET A 70 -10.44 5.71 -0.92
N SER A 71 -9.72 4.69 -0.52
CA SER A 71 -10.11 3.29 -0.61
C SER A 71 -9.37 2.43 0.41
N ARG A 72 -9.79 1.17 0.59
CA ARG A 72 -9.01 0.16 1.32
C ARG A 72 -8.55 -0.93 0.37
N MET A 73 -7.29 -1.26 0.46
CA MET A 73 -6.68 -2.36 -0.26
C MET A 73 -6.48 -3.54 0.68
N TYR A 74 -6.86 -4.73 0.24
CA TYR A 74 -6.64 -5.99 0.93
C TYR A 74 -5.83 -6.91 0.03
N ILE A 75 -4.79 -7.51 0.58
CA ILE A 75 -3.97 -8.53 -0.10
C ILE A 75 -3.99 -9.81 0.74
N PRO A 76 -4.92 -10.74 0.47
CA PRO A 76 -5.10 -11.97 1.24
C PRO A 76 -3.84 -12.81 1.36
N ARG A 77 -3.06 -12.92 0.29
CA ARG A 77 -1.76 -13.62 0.28
C ARG A 77 -0.83 -13.14 1.38
N LEU A 78 -0.85 -11.84 1.69
CA LEU A 78 0.00 -11.24 2.72
C LEU A 78 -0.68 -11.16 4.08
N ASN A 79 -1.97 -11.50 4.15
CA ASN A 79 -2.85 -11.28 5.30
C ASN A 79 -2.77 -9.84 5.84
N LYS A 80 -2.79 -8.87 4.93
CA LYS A 80 -2.64 -7.43 5.24
C LYS A 80 -3.64 -6.56 4.51
N SER A 81 -3.96 -5.42 5.12
CA SER A 81 -4.80 -4.38 4.51
C SER A 81 -4.26 -3.00 4.83
N TRP A 82 -4.52 -2.04 3.95
CA TRP A 82 -4.14 -0.64 4.09
C TRP A 82 -5.21 0.27 3.56
N VAL A 83 -5.34 1.46 4.15
CA VAL A 83 -6.00 2.57 3.48
C VAL A 83 -5.06 3.09 2.40
N VAL A 84 -5.58 3.26 1.20
CA VAL A 84 -4.90 3.94 0.09
C VAL A 84 -5.26 5.42 0.17
N VAL A 85 -4.26 6.28 0.10
CA VAL A 85 -4.45 7.73 0.06
C VAL A 85 -4.35 8.26 -1.36
N GLU A 86 -4.87 9.43 -1.62
CA GLU A 86 -4.65 10.15 -2.87
C GLU A 86 -3.28 10.83 -2.86
N GLY A 87 -2.47 10.62 -3.91
CA GLY A 87 -1.15 11.22 -4.06
C GLY A 87 0.01 10.28 -3.77
N VAL A 88 1.13 10.54 -4.42
CA VAL A 88 2.37 9.73 -4.34
C VAL A 88 3.59 10.53 -3.91
N ARG A 89 3.40 11.77 -3.44
CA ARG A 89 4.51 12.55 -2.88
C ARG A 89 5.04 11.86 -1.61
N PRO A 90 6.31 12.04 -1.23
CA PRO A 90 6.87 11.45 -0.02
C PRO A 90 6.04 11.71 1.24
N ALA A 91 5.40 12.87 1.35
CA ALA A 91 4.52 13.21 2.45
C ALA A 91 3.21 12.39 2.44
N ASP A 92 2.65 12.11 1.26
CA ASP A 92 1.39 11.40 1.10
C ASP A 92 1.57 9.90 1.43
N ILE A 93 2.66 9.28 0.94
CA ILE A 93 2.91 7.84 1.10
C ILE A 93 3.73 7.47 2.34
N LYS A 94 3.98 8.40 3.25
CA LYS A 94 4.81 8.17 4.45
C LYS A 94 4.35 6.96 5.27
N ALA A 95 3.05 6.74 5.40
CA ALA A 95 2.47 5.69 6.23
C ALA A 95 1.39 4.86 5.52
N ALA A 96 1.15 5.11 4.25
CA ALA A 96 0.10 4.47 3.45
C ALA A 96 0.56 4.25 2.01
N PRO A 97 0.01 3.29 1.28
CA PRO A 97 0.08 3.28 -0.17
C PRO A 97 -0.68 4.48 -0.74
N GLY A 98 -0.18 5.07 -1.82
CA GLY A 98 -0.76 6.24 -2.47
C GLY A 98 -1.13 5.99 -3.93
N HIS A 99 -2.30 6.48 -4.32
CA HIS A 99 -2.79 6.46 -5.68
C HIS A 99 -2.08 7.53 -6.51
N TYR A 100 -1.72 7.21 -7.74
CA TYR A 100 -1.24 8.18 -8.73
C TYR A 100 -2.42 9.02 -9.22
N PRO A 101 -2.47 10.33 -8.96
CA PRO A 101 -3.68 11.14 -9.17
C PRO A 101 -4.21 11.17 -10.61
N GLU A 102 -3.34 10.96 -11.60
CA GLU A 102 -3.69 10.96 -13.02
C GLU A 102 -4.05 9.56 -13.54
N SER A 103 -4.01 8.54 -12.69
CA SER A 103 -4.39 7.18 -13.05
C SER A 103 -5.88 6.91 -12.80
N ALA A 104 -6.41 5.82 -13.37
CA ALA A 104 -7.82 5.47 -13.21
C ALA A 104 -8.19 5.17 -11.74
N LEU A 105 -9.43 5.40 -11.36
CA LEU A 105 -9.97 4.99 -10.07
C LEU A 105 -10.28 3.48 -10.05
N PRO A 106 -10.44 2.86 -8.86
CA PRO A 106 -10.75 1.44 -8.75
C PRO A 106 -11.98 1.04 -9.56
N GLY A 107 -11.84 0.03 -10.43
CA GLY A 107 -12.91 -0.48 -11.27
C GLY A 107 -13.20 0.34 -12.52
N GLN A 108 -12.51 1.44 -12.77
CA GLN A 108 -12.63 2.19 -14.01
C GLN A 108 -11.75 1.62 -15.12
N ASP A 109 -12.12 1.88 -16.35
CA ASP A 109 -11.30 1.61 -17.52
C ASP A 109 -9.95 2.36 -17.41
N GLY A 110 -8.86 1.67 -17.68
CA GLY A 110 -7.50 2.14 -17.48
C GLY A 110 -6.79 1.39 -16.35
N ASN A 111 -5.87 2.04 -15.68
CA ASN A 111 -4.98 1.42 -14.70
C ASN A 111 -5.03 2.17 -13.36
N PHE A 112 -5.61 1.57 -12.34
CA PHE A 112 -5.55 2.06 -10.96
C PHE A 112 -4.13 1.84 -10.42
N ALA A 113 -3.28 2.85 -10.54
CA ALA A 113 -1.88 2.75 -10.14
C ALA A 113 -1.66 3.24 -8.70
N VAL A 114 -0.91 2.45 -7.93
CA VAL A 114 -0.65 2.71 -6.51
C VAL A 114 0.84 2.51 -6.21
N ALA A 115 1.45 3.48 -5.53
CA ALA A 115 2.82 3.38 -5.02
C ALA A 115 2.83 3.13 -3.52
N GLY A 116 3.84 2.43 -3.03
CA GLY A 116 4.06 2.24 -1.60
C GLY A 116 5.51 1.98 -1.26
N HIS A 117 5.92 2.40 -0.06
CA HIS A 117 7.27 2.12 0.42
C HIS A 117 7.51 0.62 0.65
N ARG A 118 8.74 0.16 0.34
CA ARG A 118 9.20 -1.21 0.67
C ARG A 118 9.66 -1.29 2.11
N MET A 119 8.73 -1.18 3.06
CA MET A 119 9.00 -1.20 4.50
C MET A 119 8.09 -2.21 5.22
N PRO A 120 8.48 -2.75 6.40
CA PRO A 120 7.74 -3.83 7.09
C PRO A 120 6.25 -3.56 7.30
N SER A 121 5.88 -2.30 7.56
CA SER A 121 4.50 -1.89 7.83
C SER A 121 3.67 -1.65 6.57
N VAL A 122 4.28 -1.57 5.39
CA VAL A 122 3.61 -1.33 4.11
C VAL A 122 3.83 -2.55 3.19
N TRP A 123 4.69 -2.46 2.18
CA TRP A 123 4.81 -3.49 1.14
C TRP A 123 6.12 -4.28 1.18
N TRP A 124 6.62 -4.56 2.39
CA TRP A 124 7.84 -5.37 2.57
C TRP A 124 7.81 -6.69 1.84
N ASP A 125 6.66 -7.38 1.92
CA ASP A 125 6.47 -8.74 1.41
C ASP A 125 5.76 -8.78 0.05
N LEU A 126 5.69 -7.67 -0.70
CA LEU A 126 5.03 -7.63 -2.00
C LEU A 126 5.65 -8.63 -3.00
N ASP A 127 6.93 -8.98 -2.84
CA ASP A 127 7.62 -10.03 -3.61
C ASP A 127 7.09 -11.45 -3.38
N LYS A 128 6.25 -11.66 -2.37
CA LYS A 128 5.60 -12.96 -2.13
C LYS A 128 4.32 -13.17 -2.95
N MET A 129 3.86 -12.13 -3.66
CA MET A 129 2.72 -12.22 -4.56
C MET A 129 3.00 -13.18 -5.71
N ARG A 130 1.94 -13.80 -6.23
CA ARG A 130 1.99 -14.76 -7.36
C ARG A 130 0.87 -14.47 -8.35
N GLY A 131 1.06 -14.95 -9.57
CA GLY A 131 -0.02 -14.95 -10.56
C GLY A 131 -1.29 -15.63 -10.02
N GLY A 132 -2.45 -15.02 -10.27
CA GLY A 132 -3.75 -15.47 -9.77
C GLY A 132 -4.11 -14.98 -8.37
N ASP A 133 -3.18 -14.42 -7.58
CA ASP A 133 -3.48 -13.90 -6.24
C ASP A 133 -4.48 -12.73 -6.34
N PRO A 134 -5.46 -12.66 -5.42
CA PRO A 134 -6.40 -11.56 -5.39
C PRO A 134 -5.80 -10.30 -4.75
N ILE A 135 -6.14 -9.16 -5.32
CA ILE A 135 -6.05 -7.84 -4.70
C ILE A 135 -7.47 -7.31 -4.65
N VAL A 136 -7.97 -6.97 -3.47
CA VAL A 136 -9.35 -6.49 -3.30
C VAL A 136 -9.31 -5.03 -2.87
N ILE A 137 -10.02 -4.19 -3.61
CA ILE A 137 -10.20 -2.77 -3.28
C ILE A 137 -11.63 -2.55 -2.81
N GLU A 138 -11.75 -1.95 -1.63
CA GLU A 138 -13.01 -1.50 -1.06
C GLU A 138 -13.15 0.00 -1.30
N THR A 139 -14.20 0.41 -1.97
CA THR A 139 -14.61 1.80 -2.15
C THR A 139 -15.82 2.13 -1.26
N ALA A 140 -16.37 3.31 -1.34
CA ALA A 140 -17.59 3.68 -0.61
C ALA A 140 -18.76 2.73 -0.93
N ASN A 141 -18.94 2.34 -2.20
CA ASN A 141 -20.10 1.63 -2.70
C ASN A 141 -19.83 0.18 -3.12
N ASN A 142 -18.60 -0.12 -3.56
CA ASN A 142 -18.28 -1.37 -4.25
C ASN A 142 -17.06 -2.06 -3.67
N TRP A 143 -16.95 -3.35 -3.97
CA TRP A 143 -15.76 -4.17 -3.88
C TRP A 143 -15.30 -4.47 -5.29
N VAL A 144 -14.02 -4.17 -5.59
CA VAL A 144 -13.37 -4.50 -6.87
C VAL A 144 -12.31 -5.55 -6.61
N VAL A 145 -12.45 -6.71 -7.23
CA VAL A 145 -11.51 -7.83 -7.09
C VAL A 145 -10.66 -7.92 -8.35
N TYR A 146 -9.37 -7.70 -8.18
CA TYR A 146 -8.36 -7.88 -9.22
C TYR A 146 -7.65 -9.23 -9.05
N ARG A 147 -7.18 -9.80 -10.15
CA ARG A 147 -6.28 -10.97 -10.16
C ARG A 147 -4.93 -10.58 -10.76
N VAL A 148 -3.88 -10.91 -10.04
CA VAL A 148 -2.51 -10.68 -10.51
C VAL A 148 -2.25 -11.48 -11.79
N TYR A 149 -1.77 -10.84 -12.85
CA TYR A 149 -1.40 -11.52 -14.09
C TYR A 149 0.09 -11.39 -14.41
N LYS A 150 0.79 -10.37 -13.88
CA LYS A 150 2.21 -10.16 -14.13
C LYS A 150 2.92 -9.58 -12.91
N ILE A 151 4.12 -10.08 -12.65
CA ILE A 151 5.03 -9.54 -11.62
C ILE A 151 6.40 -9.45 -12.25
N HIS A 152 7.03 -8.28 -12.17
CA HIS A 152 8.36 -8.08 -12.75
C HIS A 152 9.12 -6.97 -12.03
N ILE A 153 10.41 -6.89 -12.33
CA ILE A 153 11.30 -5.85 -11.82
C ILE A 153 11.67 -4.96 -13.00
N VAL A 154 11.66 -3.64 -12.79
CA VAL A 154 11.96 -2.64 -13.81
C VAL A 154 12.91 -1.57 -13.27
N GLN A 155 13.51 -0.79 -14.16
CA GLN A 155 14.27 0.39 -13.77
C GLN A 155 13.33 1.52 -13.31
N PRO A 156 13.77 2.41 -12.40
CA PRO A 156 12.95 3.54 -11.95
C PRO A 156 12.49 4.48 -13.06
N THR A 157 13.17 4.47 -14.19
CA THR A 157 12.86 5.26 -15.39
C THR A 157 11.76 4.66 -16.28
N GLU A 158 11.34 3.41 -16.02
CA GLU A 158 10.28 2.75 -16.77
C GLU A 158 8.89 3.18 -16.28
N VAL A 159 8.57 4.45 -16.46
CA VAL A 159 7.31 5.04 -16.00
C VAL A 159 6.06 4.50 -16.72
N GLY A 160 6.22 3.86 -17.88
CA GLY A 160 5.14 3.23 -18.63
C GLY A 160 4.39 2.14 -17.85
N VAL A 161 4.96 1.61 -16.76
CA VAL A 161 4.28 0.63 -15.90
C VAL A 161 3.02 1.16 -15.20
N VAL A 162 2.89 2.48 -15.06
CA VAL A 162 1.69 3.12 -14.48
C VAL A 162 0.78 3.75 -15.54
N ALA A 163 1.13 3.63 -16.83
CA ALA A 163 0.28 4.10 -17.93
C ALA A 163 -1.11 3.43 -17.90
N PRO A 164 -2.13 4.03 -18.56
CA PRO A 164 -3.46 3.44 -18.67
C PRO A 164 -3.46 2.00 -19.20
N ASN A 165 -2.54 1.68 -20.12
CA ASN A 165 -2.24 0.32 -20.55
C ASN A 165 -0.74 0.03 -20.39
N PRO A 166 -0.30 -0.61 -19.30
CA PRO A 166 1.13 -0.89 -19.06
C PRO A 166 1.77 -1.83 -20.08
N GLU A 167 1.00 -2.63 -20.82
CA GLU A 167 1.50 -3.53 -21.85
C GLU A 167 1.71 -2.81 -23.19
N ASN A 168 1.03 -1.68 -23.39
CA ASN A 168 1.23 -0.79 -24.53
C ASN A 168 1.08 0.68 -24.07
N PRO A 169 2.10 1.25 -23.42
CA PRO A 169 2.03 2.60 -22.83
C PRO A 169 1.76 3.73 -23.82
N GLN A 170 1.91 3.47 -25.12
CA GLN A 170 1.66 4.43 -26.22
C GLN A 170 0.23 4.34 -26.75
N ALA A 171 -0.54 3.31 -26.38
CA ALA A 171 -1.93 3.20 -26.79
C ALA A 171 -2.82 4.10 -25.92
N ASP A 172 -3.89 4.61 -26.54
CA ASP A 172 -4.98 5.23 -25.79
C ASP A 172 -5.51 4.25 -24.72
N SER A 173 -6.09 4.81 -23.64
CA SER A 173 -6.66 4.03 -22.56
C SER A 173 -7.60 2.95 -23.12
N GLY A 174 -7.18 1.68 -22.96
CA GLY A 174 -8.00 0.56 -23.38
C GLY A 174 -9.24 0.38 -22.49
N THR A 175 -10.12 -0.51 -22.87
CA THR A 175 -11.30 -0.92 -22.10
C THR A 175 -10.98 -1.88 -20.95
N ARG A 176 -9.71 -2.14 -20.66
CA ARG A 176 -9.27 -3.01 -19.56
C ARG A 176 -9.28 -2.25 -18.24
N GLN A 177 -9.71 -2.90 -17.20
CA GLN A 177 -9.72 -2.37 -15.84
C GLN A 177 -8.56 -2.99 -15.06
N LEU A 178 -7.46 -2.24 -14.96
CA LEU A 178 -6.19 -2.73 -14.45
C LEU A 178 -5.87 -2.15 -13.07
N ILE A 179 -4.99 -2.84 -12.35
CA ILE A 179 -4.31 -2.34 -11.16
C ILE A 179 -2.81 -2.53 -11.32
N THR A 180 -2.04 -1.53 -10.88
CA THR A 180 -0.59 -1.62 -10.78
C THR A 180 -0.12 -1.21 -9.40
N LEU A 181 0.64 -2.10 -8.74
CA LEU A 181 1.32 -1.79 -7.48
C LEU A 181 2.81 -1.62 -7.75
N THR A 182 3.40 -0.51 -7.31
CA THR A 182 4.84 -0.22 -7.49
C THR A 182 5.52 0.02 -6.15
N THR A 183 6.67 -0.62 -5.92
CA THR A 183 7.50 -0.40 -4.74
C THR A 183 8.98 -0.48 -5.06
N CYS A 184 9.84 0.01 -4.18
CA CYS A 184 11.29 -0.10 -4.33
C CYS A 184 11.76 -1.55 -4.34
N ASN A 185 12.85 -1.84 -5.06
CA ASN A 185 13.54 -3.12 -5.10
C ASN A 185 15.06 -2.88 -5.21
N PRO A 186 15.90 -3.76 -4.63
CA PRO A 186 15.56 -4.83 -3.68
C PRO A 186 15.12 -4.30 -2.30
N LYS A 187 14.79 -5.21 -1.37
CA LYS A 187 14.66 -4.88 0.05
C LYS A 187 15.96 -4.20 0.52
N TRP A 188 15.86 -3.13 1.32
CA TRP A 188 16.98 -2.31 1.83
C TRP A 188 17.62 -1.36 0.81
N ASP A 189 17.15 -1.37 -0.47
CA ASP A 189 17.66 -0.50 -1.52
C ASP A 189 16.54 -0.02 -2.45
N ASN A 190 16.87 0.83 -3.44
CA ASN A 190 15.85 1.48 -4.28
C ASN A 190 16.27 1.67 -5.74
N TYR A 191 17.29 0.97 -6.22
CA TYR A 191 17.78 1.13 -7.60
C TYR A 191 16.89 0.46 -8.67
N GLU A 192 15.90 -0.33 -8.24
CA GLU A 192 14.88 -0.93 -9.11
C GLU A 192 13.48 -0.70 -8.55
N ARG A 193 12.47 -1.14 -9.29
CA ARG A 193 11.06 -1.20 -8.84
C ARG A 193 10.52 -2.60 -9.02
N LEU A 194 9.91 -3.13 -7.98
CA LEU A 194 9.04 -4.30 -8.08
C LEU A 194 7.66 -3.83 -8.46
N VAL A 195 7.12 -4.40 -9.53
CA VAL A 195 5.82 -4.07 -10.11
C VAL A 195 4.93 -5.29 -10.12
N VAL A 196 3.69 -5.13 -9.66
CA VAL A 196 2.64 -6.14 -9.68
C VAL A 196 1.46 -5.60 -10.47
N HIS A 197 1.09 -6.27 -11.56
CA HIS A 197 -0.08 -5.95 -12.36
C HIS A 197 -1.20 -6.95 -12.12
N GLY A 198 -2.41 -6.44 -12.03
CA GLY A 198 -3.63 -7.23 -11.97
C GLY A 198 -4.71 -6.67 -12.89
N GLU A 199 -5.72 -7.47 -13.15
CA GLU A 199 -6.89 -7.11 -13.94
C GLU A 199 -8.15 -7.46 -13.16
N VAL A 200 -9.23 -6.66 -13.33
CA VAL A 200 -10.51 -6.91 -12.68
C VAL A 200 -11.03 -8.28 -13.10
N SER A 201 -11.35 -9.08 -12.11
CA SER A 201 -12.04 -10.37 -12.30
C SER A 201 -13.50 -10.28 -11.91
N ARG A 202 -13.84 -9.38 -11.00
CA ARG A 202 -15.21 -9.17 -10.51
C ARG A 202 -15.35 -7.83 -9.80
N GLU A 203 -16.49 -7.20 -9.97
CA GLU A 203 -16.97 -6.10 -9.16
C GLU A 203 -18.30 -6.50 -8.51
N GLN A 204 -18.54 -6.07 -7.28
CA GLN A 204 -19.80 -6.29 -6.59
C GLN A 204 -20.13 -5.11 -5.66
N PRO A 205 -21.42 -4.75 -5.52
CA PRO A 205 -21.82 -3.72 -4.57
C PRO A 205 -21.61 -4.20 -3.13
N LYS A 206 -21.37 -3.28 -2.20
CA LYS A 206 -21.23 -3.61 -0.77
C LYS A 206 -22.44 -4.31 -0.18
N SER A 207 -23.64 -4.06 -0.72
CA SER A 207 -24.87 -4.73 -0.33
C SER A 207 -24.87 -6.24 -0.59
N ALA A 208 -24.04 -6.73 -1.53
CA ALA A 208 -23.83 -8.15 -1.77
C ALA A 208 -22.93 -8.84 -0.73
N GLY A 209 -22.43 -8.08 0.25
CA GLY A 209 -21.55 -8.58 1.29
C GLY A 209 -20.07 -8.54 0.94
N ARG A 210 -19.24 -9.02 1.86
CA ARG A 210 -17.78 -9.06 1.74
C ARG A 210 -17.36 -10.16 0.75
N PRO A 211 -16.40 -9.88 -0.17
CA PRO A 211 -15.90 -10.88 -1.12
C PRO A 211 -15.33 -12.13 -0.45
N ALA A 212 -15.57 -13.30 -1.06
CA ALA A 212 -15.10 -14.59 -0.55
C ALA A 212 -13.56 -14.66 -0.44
N GLU A 213 -12.83 -13.92 -1.27
CA GLU A 213 -11.37 -13.80 -1.23
C GLU A 213 -10.85 -13.29 0.12
N LEU A 214 -11.69 -12.58 0.87
CA LEU A 214 -11.34 -12.03 2.18
C LEU A 214 -11.75 -12.94 3.34
N ALA A 215 -12.39 -14.08 3.10
CA ALA A 215 -12.90 -14.97 4.17
C ALA A 215 -11.78 -15.50 5.09
N ALA A 216 -10.59 -15.74 4.55
CA ALA A 216 -9.44 -16.24 5.31
C ALA A 216 -8.64 -15.15 6.03
N MET A 217 -8.89 -13.88 5.73
CA MET A 217 -8.20 -12.76 6.40
C MET A 217 -8.76 -12.58 7.82
N LYS A 218 -7.87 -12.67 8.79
CA LYS A 218 -8.20 -12.25 10.16
C LYS A 218 -8.41 -10.73 10.15
N GLY A 219 -9.56 -10.30 10.63
CA GLY A 219 -9.94 -8.88 10.72
C GLY A 219 -9.02 -8.08 11.63
#